data_0e5dd74284da27076ea80250b9e2dbd4
#
_entry.id   0e5dd74284da27076ea80250b9e2dbd4
#
_cell.length_a   1.000
_cell.length_b   1.000
_cell.length_c   1.000
_cell.angle_alpha   90.00
_cell.angle_beta   90.00
_cell.angle_gamma   90.00
#
_symmetry.space_group_name_H-M   'P 1'
#
loop_
_entity.id
_entity.type
_entity.pdbx_description
1 polymer ?
#
loop_
_entity_poly.entity_id
_entity_poly.type
_entity_poly.pdbx_seq_one_letter_code
_entity_poly.pdbx_strand_id
1 'polypeptide(L)'
;VTFPNVLVLNYLKSTKQASPEIQIKAENYIALGYQRLLTFEVQGGGFSLYGRAPATVMLSAKGLLEFGDMAKVYPVDPALITRTRNWLLAQQKSDGTWTPTSGWDAPASGGSDALPLTAYVTWAILESGLKDDARVSRAIAYIKENAARATDGYTMAMVANALVAYDPNDAMTRDALARLNAIQVADGDGAYYPTRIGSFTGAYGVYGNIETTGLAAYAFIRARQYPEAAQRALTYLVQKKDPRGTWGSTQATILALRALIQSVIEAGETSGDATVRVAFNGAQAKPIVINKENAGVMQIITFDDINPGTNRIAFQVEGKGALAYQVSANYYLPWQSVPPVAEKDKLVDIQVRYDRTALAVNDEVRVTATVRLTKDGTARMSIIDLGIPPGFIVQSEDLEAAVRAKTIARYELTGRQIIIYLEEFDSKKPITFNYRLKAKFPLRAQTPSSTTYDYYNPSTTSTQAPTTLTVK
;
A
#
# COMPACT_ATOMS: atom_id res chain seq x y z
N VAL A 1 1.18 6.40 4.94
CA VAL A 1 1.90 6.49 6.22
C VAL A 1 0.95 6.39 7.41
N THR A 2 -0.22 7.04 7.40
CA THR A 2 -1.14 7.14 8.55
C THR A 2 -1.65 5.78 9.02
N PHE A 3 -2.36 5.05 8.17
CA PHE A 3 -3.01 3.79 8.54
C PHE A 3 -2.04 2.71 9.07
N PRO A 4 -0.87 2.46 8.48
CA PRO A 4 0.11 1.55 9.08
C PRO A 4 0.51 1.94 10.50
N ASN A 5 0.72 3.23 10.79
CA ASN A 5 1.01 3.69 12.15
C ASN A 5 -0.17 3.49 13.12
N VAL A 6 -1.41 3.65 12.66
CA VAL A 6 -2.62 3.34 13.45
C VAL A 6 -2.62 1.87 13.85
N LEU A 7 -2.40 0.95 12.90
CA LEU A 7 -2.39 -0.49 13.16
C LEU A 7 -1.28 -0.89 14.12
N VAL A 8 -0.06 -0.39 13.91
CA VAL A 8 1.08 -0.65 14.78
C VAL A 8 0.84 -0.10 16.19
N LEU A 9 0.33 1.12 16.33
CA LEU A 9 0.05 1.70 17.64
C LEU A 9 -1.06 0.94 18.37
N ASN A 10 -2.10 0.49 17.64
CA ASN A 10 -3.15 -0.35 18.22
C ASN A 10 -2.56 -1.66 18.77
N TYR A 11 -1.70 -2.32 18.02
CA TYR A 11 -0.98 -3.51 18.47
C TYR A 11 -0.16 -3.23 19.73
N LEU A 12 0.70 -2.21 19.71
CA LEU A 12 1.59 -1.90 20.83
C LEU A 12 0.82 -1.51 22.11
N LYS A 13 -0.31 -0.81 21.99
CA LYS A 13 -1.20 -0.51 23.12
C LYS A 13 -1.91 -1.77 23.64
N SER A 14 -2.41 -2.63 22.74
CA SER A 14 -3.09 -3.87 23.10
C SER A 14 -2.18 -4.86 23.82
N THR A 15 -0.91 -4.92 23.45
CA THR A 15 0.10 -5.81 24.03
C THR A 15 0.89 -5.16 25.18
N LYS A 16 0.59 -3.91 25.54
CA LYS A 16 1.30 -3.11 26.56
C LYS A 16 2.81 -2.94 26.26
N GLN A 17 3.19 -2.95 25.01
CA GLN A 17 4.58 -2.84 24.54
C GLN A 17 4.93 -1.46 23.99
N ALA A 18 4.02 -0.48 24.08
CA ALA A 18 4.26 0.88 23.62
C ALA A 18 5.23 1.61 24.54
N SER A 19 6.48 1.82 24.10
CA SER A 19 7.34 2.78 24.77
C SER A 19 6.84 4.21 24.55
N PRO A 20 7.05 5.13 25.50
CA PRO A 20 6.60 6.52 25.33
C PRO A 20 7.13 7.19 24.06
N GLU A 21 8.38 6.91 23.69
CA GLU A 21 9.01 7.47 22.49
C GLU A 21 8.32 6.99 21.20
N ILE A 22 8.09 5.68 21.08
CA ILE A 22 7.42 5.08 19.91
C ILE A 22 5.98 5.58 19.84
N GLN A 23 5.29 5.65 20.97
CA GLN A 23 3.93 6.17 21.04
C GLN A 23 3.84 7.60 20.53
N ILE A 24 4.67 8.52 21.05
CA ILE A 24 4.69 9.93 20.64
C ILE A 24 4.97 10.06 19.14
N LYS A 25 5.94 9.29 18.62
CA LYS A 25 6.29 9.30 17.19
C LYS A 25 5.12 8.81 16.31
N ALA A 26 4.47 7.72 16.69
CA ALA A 26 3.31 7.20 15.98
C ALA A 26 2.13 8.18 16.04
N GLU A 27 1.82 8.73 17.22
CA GLU A 27 0.74 9.70 17.38
C GLU A 27 0.97 10.98 16.56
N ASN A 28 2.20 11.46 16.43
CA ASN A 28 2.54 12.59 15.56
C ASN A 28 2.25 12.29 14.08
N TYR A 29 2.64 11.11 13.59
CA TYR A 29 2.31 10.69 12.21
C TYR A 29 0.81 10.52 12.00
N ILE A 30 0.10 10.01 13.00
CA ILE A 30 -1.36 9.85 12.95
C ILE A 30 -2.03 11.23 12.93
N ALA A 31 -1.60 12.17 13.78
CA ALA A 31 -2.15 13.52 13.84
C ALA A 31 -2.04 14.26 12.49
N LEU A 32 -0.84 14.27 11.90
CA LEU A 32 -0.60 14.87 10.59
C LEU A 32 -1.44 14.21 9.49
N GLY A 33 -1.50 12.87 9.54
CA GLY A 33 -2.28 12.12 8.58
C GLY A 33 -3.78 12.33 8.73
N TYR A 34 -4.30 12.38 9.95
CA TYR A 34 -5.71 12.66 10.23
C TYR A 34 -6.13 14.01 9.67
N GLN A 35 -5.36 15.07 9.95
CA GLN A 35 -5.62 16.40 9.39
C GLN A 35 -5.64 16.37 7.86
N ARG A 36 -4.69 15.65 7.23
CA ARG A 36 -4.66 15.51 5.77
C ARG A 36 -5.86 14.72 5.24
N LEU A 37 -6.26 13.64 5.91
CA LEU A 37 -7.42 12.83 5.50
C LEU A 37 -8.71 13.65 5.49
N LEU A 38 -8.89 14.56 6.44
CA LEU A 38 -10.05 15.46 6.50
C LEU A 38 -10.16 16.34 5.25
N THR A 39 -9.04 16.70 4.60
CA THR A 39 -9.06 17.51 3.37
C THR A 39 -9.60 16.78 2.15
N PHE A 40 -9.78 15.45 2.23
CA PHE A 40 -10.36 14.63 1.16
C PHE A 40 -11.86 14.39 1.35
N GLU A 41 -12.44 14.88 2.46
CA GLU A 41 -13.88 14.85 2.67
C GLU A 41 -14.60 15.77 1.68
N VAL A 42 -15.63 15.23 1.03
CA VAL A 42 -16.54 15.98 0.17
C VAL A 42 -17.76 16.38 0.99
N GLN A 43 -18.34 17.53 0.67
CA GLN A 43 -19.56 17.99 1.35
C GLN A 43 -20.63 16.88 1.41
N GLY A 44 -21.10 16.58 2.61
CA GLY A 44 -22.09 15.53 2.88
C GLY A 44 -21.50 14.25 3.50
N GLY A 45 -20.17 14.13 3.68
CA GLY A 45 -19.53 13.07 4.47
C GLY A 45 -18.87 11.93 3.68
N GLY A 46 -18.91 11.96 2.35
CA GLY A 46 -18.15 11.02 1.50
C GLY A 46 -16.74 11.53 1.22
N PHE A 47 -15.89 10.66 0.67
CA PHE A 47 -14.49 10.96 0.37
C PHE A 47 -14.20 10.79 -1.11
N SER A 48 -13.28 11.61 -1.62
CA SER A 48 -12.74 11.48 -2.97
C SER A 48 -11.21 11.56 -2.94
N LEU A 49 -10.56 11.15 -4.04
CA LEU A 49 -9.10 11.05 -4.12
C LEU A 49 -8.40 12.42 -3.86
N TYR A 50 -9.05 13.53 -4.22
CA TYR A 50 -8.49 14.89 -4.11
C TYR A 50 -9.40 15.86 -3.34
N GLY A 51 -10.40 15.37 -2.59
CA GLY A 51 -11.32 16.22 -1.83
C GLY A 51 -12.31 17.01 -2.70
N ARG A 52 -12.49 16.63 -3.96
CA ARG A 52 -13.43 17.26 -4.91
C ARG A 52 -14.56 16.32 -5.24
N ALA A 53 -15.78 16.86 -5.38
CA ALA A 53 -16.95 16.09 -5.81
C ALA A 53 -16.75 15.49 -7.22
N PRO A 54 -17.32 14.30 -7.50
CA PRO A 54 -18.13 13.47 -6.60
C PRO A 54 -17.29 12.64 -5.62
N ALA A 55 -17.86 12.32 -4.46
CA ALA A 55 -17.28 11.32 -3.58
C ALA A 55 -17.46 9.93 -4.16
N THR A 56 -16.55 8.99 -3.81
CA THR A 56 -16.60 7.60 -4.26
C THR A 56 -16.96 6.67 -3.10
N VAL A 57 -17.69 5.62 -3.39
CA VAL A 57 -18.17 4.68 -2.38
C VAL A 57 -17.01 3.91 -1.76
N MET A 58 -16.08 3.41 -2.59
CA MET A 58 -14.94 2.63 -2.11
C MET A 58 -14.00 3.46 -1.22
N LEU A 59 -13.65 4.69 -1.63
CA LEU A 59 -12.77 5.55 -0.81
C LEU A 59 -13.43 5.96 0.50
N SER A 60 -14.74 6.19 0.49
CA SER A 60 -15.51 6.48 1.71
C SER A 60 -15.55 5.29 2.65
N ALA A 61 -15.74 4.07 2.13
CA ALA A 61 -15.68 2.83 2.93
C ALA A 61 -14.27 2.59 3.50
N LYS A 62 -13.22 2.83 2.70
CA LYS A 62 -11.83 2.78 3.16
C LYS A 62 -11.57 3.78 4.28
N GLY A 63 -12.04 5.02 4.13
CA GLY A 63 -11.96 6.05 5.15
C GLY A 63 -12.66 5.64 6.44
N LEU A 64 -13.87 5.05 6.34
CA LEU A 64 -14.61 4.55 7.50
C LEU A 64 -13.84 3.48 8.27
N LEU A 65 -13.20 2.53 7.58
CA LEU A 65 -12.32 1.53 8.22
C LEU A 65 -11.11 2.17 8.91
N GLU A 66 -10.46 3.13 8.24
CA GLU A 66 -9.28 3.81 8.78
C GLU A 66 -9.63 4.65 10.01
N PHE A 67 -10.72 5.43 9.97
CA PHE A 67 -11.17 6.22 11.11
C PHE A 67 -11.66 5.36 12.28
N GLY A 68 -12.31 4.23 12.00
CA GLY A 68 -12.72 3.26 13.01
C GLY A 68 -11.53 2.64 13.74
N ASP A 69 -10.48 2.25 13.03
CA ASP A 69 -9.26 1.76 13.65
C ASP A 69 -8.47 2.88 14.36
N MET A 70 -8.42 4.06 13.76
CA MET A 70 -7.76 5.23 14.35
C MET A 70 -8.38 5.63 15.68
N ALA A 71 -9.71 5.59 15.80
CA ALA A 71 -10.43 5.92 17.03
C ALA A 71 -10.08 5.04 18.23
N LYS A 72 -9.50 3.84 17.99
CA LYS A 72 -9.03 2.95 19.08
C LYS A 72 -7.73 3.46 19.74
N VAL A 73 -6.97 4.32 19.06
CA VAL A 73 -5.62 4.73 19.49
C VAL A 73 -5.40 6.23 19.52
N TYR A 74 -6.26 7.01 18.83
CA TYR A 74 -6.14 8.44 18.67
C TYR A 74 -7.52 9.11 18.75
N PRO A 75 -7.64 10.34 19.28
CA PRO A 75 -8.91 11.08 19.28
C PRO A 75 -9.39 11.40 17.87
N VAL A 76 -10.40 10.68 17.41
CA VAL A 76 -11.12 10.93 16.15
C VAL A 76 -12.48 11.52 16.49
N ASP A 77 -12.91 12.54 15.77
CA ASP A 77 -14.25 13.10 15.93
C ASP A 77 -15.33 12.04 15.65
N PRO A 78 -16.15 11.64 16.64
CA PRO A 78 -17.18 10.62 16.42
C PRO A 78 -18.23 11.05 15.36
N ALA A 79 -18.40 12.35 15.16
CA ALA A 79 -19.30 12.86 14.13
C ALA A 79 -18.78 12.55 12.73
N LEU A 80 -17.45 12.51 12.52
CA LEU A 80 -16.83 12.11 11.26
C LEU A 80 -17.22 10.67 10.89
N ILE A 81 -17.05 9.72 11.81
CA ILE A 81 -17.40 8.32 11.60
C ILE A 81 -18.89 8.19 11.30
N THR A 82 -19.73 8.89 12.07
CA THR A 82 -21.19 8.84 11.91
C THR A 82 -21.64 9.40 10.56
N ARG A 83 -21.15 10.59 10.15
CA ARG A 83 -21.55 11.19 8.88
C ARG A 83 -21.03 10.41 7.66
N THR A 84 -19.81 9.85 7.74
CA THR A 84 -19.25 9.00 6.66
C THR A 84 -20.07 7.71 6.50
N ARG A 85 -20.41 7.06 7.60
CA ARG A 85 -21.26 5.88 7.61
C ARG A 85 -22.67 6.20 7.05
N ASN A 86 -23.28 7.30 7.50
CA ASN A 86 -24.60 7.72 7.02
C ASN A 86 -24.57 8.05 5.53
N TRP A 87 -23.50 8.68 5.03
CA TRP A 87 -23.32 8.94 3.62
C TRP A 87 -23.27 7.62 2.82
N LEU A 88 -22.48 6.62 3.26
CA LEU A 88 -22.44 5.30 2.63
C LEU A 88 -23.81 4.63 2.62
N LEU A 89 -24.52 4.64 3.74
CA LEU A 89 -25.87 4.08 3.84
C LEU A 89 -26.88 4.79 2.93
N ALA A 90 -26.71 6.08 2.67
CA ALA A 90 -27.54 6.84 1.74
C ALA A 90 -27.26 6.48 0.25
N GLN A 91 -26.10 5.91 -0.08
CA GLN A 91 -25.79 5.43 -1.42
C GLN A 91 -26.30 4.01 -1.69
N GLN A 92 -26.83 3.31 -0.67
CA GLN A 92 -27.34 1.96 -0.84
C GLN A 92 -28.60 1.94 -1.69
N LYS A 93 -28.66 1.01 -2.63
CA LYS A 93 -29.87 0.74 -3.43
C LYS A 93 -30.93 -0.05 -2.65
N SER A 94 -32.15 -0.06 -3.16
CA SER A 94 -33.27 -0.77 -2.54
C SER A 94 -33.04 -2.28 -2.40
N ASP A 95 -32.24 -2.88 -3.28
CA ASP A 95 -31.84 -4.29 -3.27
C ASP A 95 -30.70 -4.61 -2.27
N GLY A 96 -30.24 -3.62 -1.53
CA GLY A 96 -29.16 -3.77 -0.55
C GLY A 96 -27.76 -3.60 -1.10
N THR A 97 -27.58 -3.27 -2.38
CA THR A 97 -26.29 -3.17 -3.03
C THR A 97 -25.73 -1.74 -3.08
N TRP A 98 -24.41 -1.66 -3.29
CA TRP A 98 -23.72 -0.48 -3.79
C TRP A 98 -23.17 -0.80 -5.17
N THR A 99 -23.43 0.08 -6.13
CA THR A 99 -22.97 -0.11 -7.50
C THR A 99 -21.78 0.79 -7.77
N PRO A 100 -20.76 0.31 -8.48
CA PRO A 100 -19.65 1.14 -8.92
C PRO A 100 -20.15 2.36 -9.71
N THR A 101 -19.74 3.56 -9.31
CA THR A 101 -20.05 4.84 -9.97
C THR A 101 -18.85 5.46 -10.64
N SER A 102 -17.65 4.96 -10.34
CA SER A 102 -16.38 5.42 -10.89
C SER A 102 -15.43 4.26 -11.09
N GLY A 103 -14.32 4.47 -11.80
CA GLY A 103 -13.25 3.48 -11.95
C GLY A 103 -12.68 3.01 -10.61
N TRP A 104 -12.72 3.83 -9.57
CA TRP A 104 -12.25 3.51 -8.22
C TRP A 104 -13.21 2.62 -7.41
N ASP A 105 -14.46 2.51 -7.81
CA ASP A 105 -15.46 1.66 -7.16
C ASP A 105 -15.49 0.22 -7.71
N ALA A 106 -14.64 -0.10 -8.69
CA ALA A 106 -14.54 -1.42 -9.29
C ALA A 106 -13.11 -1.99 -9.18
N PRO A 107 -12.93 -3.32 -9.15
CA PRO A 107 -11.61 -3.94 -9.25
C PRO A 107 -10.84 -3.52 -10.52
N ALA A 108 -9.54 -3.77 -10.56
CA ALA A 108 -8.65 -3.32 -11.64
C ALA A 108 -9.10 -3.76 -13.04
N SER A 109 -9.67 -4.95 -13.17
CA SER A 109 -10.22 -5.45 -14.44
C SER A 109 -11.47 -4.71 -14.93
N GLY A 110 -12.00 -3.79 -14.12
CA GLY A 110 -13.31 -3.17 -14.36
C GLY A 110 -14.45 -4.11 -14.01
N GLY A 111 -15.65 -3.75 -14.45
CA GLY A 111 -16.86 -4.55 -14.28
C GLY A 111 -17.96 -3.81 -13.51
N SER A 112 -19.18 -4.28 -13.70
CA SER A 112 -20.38 -3.74 -13.05
C SER A 112 -20.90 -4.65 -11.93
N ASP A 113 -20.16 -5.70 -11.55
CA ASP A 113 -20.56 -6.59 -10.46
C ASP A 113 -20.59 -5.85 -9.13
N ALA A 114 -21.75 -5.78 -8.52
CA ALA A 114 -21.96 -5.09 -7.25
C ALA A 114 -21.43 -5.88 -6.05
N LEU A 115 -21.18 -7.19 -6.19
CA LEU A 115 -20.85 -8.06 -5.05
C LEU A 115 -19.57 -7.66 -4.31
N PRO A 116 -18.39 -7.42 -4.98
CA PRO A 116 -17.18 -7.06 -4.26
C PRO A 116 -17.32 -5.70 -3.53
N LEU A 117 -17.93 -4.70 -4.18
CA LEU A 117 -18.13 -3.39 -3.55
C LEU A 117 -19.12 -3.48 -2.39
N THR A 118 -20.23 -4.19 -2.57
CA THR A 118 -21.23 -4.41 -1.52
C THR A 118 -20.62 -5.11 -0.31
N ALA A 119 -19.81 -6.15 -0.53
CA ALA A 119 -19.10 -6.85 0.54
C ALA A 119 -18.13 -5.93 1.27
N TYR A 120 -17.35 -5.12 0.55
CA TYR A 120 -16.38 -4.19 1.14
C TYR A 120 -17.06 -3.09 1.98
N VAL A 121 -18.10 -2.47 1.44
CA VAL A 121 -18.84 -1.43 2.16
C VAL A 121 -19.54 -1.99 3.40
N THR A 122 -20.16 -3.17 3.27
CA THR A 122 -20.83 -3.84 4.40
C THR A 122 -19.80 -4.17 5.50
N TRP A 123 -18.63 -4.70 5.13
CA TRP A 123 -17.56 -4.94 6.09
C TRP A 123 -17.14 -3.66 6.80
N ALA A 124 -16.92 -2.56 6.08
CA ALA A 124 -16.54 -1.28 6.66
C ALA A 124 -17.62 -0.73 7.63
N ILE A 125 -18.89 -0.87 7.30
CA ILE A 125 -20.01 -0.44 8.17
C ILE A 125 -20.04 -1.31 9.45
N LEU A 126 -19.89 -2.62 9.33
CA LEU A 126 -19.84 -3.54 10.47
C LEU A 126 -18.66 -3.23 11.40
N GLU A 127 -17.45 -3.02 10.84
CA GLU A 127 -16.27 -2.64 11.62
C GLU A 127 -16.42 -1.27 12.31
N SER A 128 -17.29 -0.39 11.80
CA SER A 128 -17.63 0.88 12.47
C SER A 128 -18.63 0.73 13.62
N GLY A 129 -19.02 -0.52 13.95
CA GLY A 129 -19.88 -0.85 15.08
C GLY A 129 -21.39 -0.82 14.79
N LEU A 130 -21.82 -0.66 13.53
CA LEU A 130 -23.24 -0.70 13.17
C LEU A 130 -23.59 -2.07 12.59
N LYS A 131 -24.31 -2.90 13.40
CA LYS A 131 -24.81 -4.20 12.98
C LYS A 131 -26.32 -4.23 12.87
N ASP A 132 -27.02 -3.66 13.84
CA ASP A 132 -28.49 -3.72 13.96
C ASP A 132 -29.16 -2.58 13.15
N ASP A 133 -29.04 -2.64 11.81
CA ASP A 133 -29.68 -1.71 10.87
C ASP A 133 -30.28 -2.51 9.70
N ALA A 134 -31.50 -2.17 9.31
CA ALA A 134 -32.20 -2.85 8.22
C ALA A 134 -31.43 -2.80 6.88
N ARG A 135 -30.63 -1.76 6.66
CA ARG A 135 -29.79 -1.62 5.46
C ARG A 135 -28.61 -2.60 5.48
N VAL A 136 -28.00 -2.81 6.66
CA VAL A 136 -26.97 -3.84 6.86
C VAL A 136 -27.55 -5.23 6.62
N SER A 137 -28.74 -5.50 7.18
CA SER A 137 -29.42 -6.79 6.98
C SER A 137 -29.74 -7.07 5.51
N ARG A 138 -30.17 -6.06 4.73
CA ARG A 138 -30.37 -6.22 3.29
C ARG A 138 -29.06 -6.50 2.53
N ALA A 139 -28.00 -5.80 2.88
CA ALA A 139 -26.68 -6.05 2.26
C ALA A 139 -26.18 -7.47 2.56
N ILE A 140 -26.30 -7.93 3.80
CA ILE A 140 -25.93 -9.31 4.19
C ILE A 140 -26.77 -10.34 3.45
N ALA A 141 -28.10 -10.11 3.30
CA ALA A 141 -28.94 -11.00 2.52
C ALA A 141 -28.48 -11.10 1.06
N TYR A 142 -28.20 -9.96 0.42
CA TYR A 142 -27.66 -9.94 -0.93
C TYR A 142 -26.29 -10.68 -1.02
N ILE A 143 -25.39 -10.44 -0.08
CA ILE A 143 -24.07 -11.10 -0.06
C ILE A 143 -24.24 -12.61 0.07
N LYS A 144 -25.09 -13.09 0.99
CA LYS A 144 -25.35 -14.53 1.18
C LYS A 144 -25.92 -15.18 -0.08
N GLU A 145 -26.92 -14.55 -0.70
CA GLU A 145 -27.54 -15.06 -1.93
C GLU A 145 -26.56 -15.15 -3.11
N ASN A 146 -25.60 -14.22 -3.18
CA ASN A 146 -24.68 -14.11 -4.30
C ASN A 146 -23.26 -14.63 -3.99
N ALA A 147 -22.97 -15.07 -2.77
CA ALA A 147 -21.62 -15.54 -2.37
C ALA A 147 -21.07 -16.65 -3.29
N ALA A 148 -21.94 -17.55 -3.76
CA ALA A 148 -21.56 -18.62 -4.67
C ALA A 148 -21.07 -18.15 -6.05
N ARG A 149 -21.41 -16.94 -6.48
CA ARG A 149 -20.96 -16.31 -7.73
C ARG A 149 -19.51 -15.78 -7.64
N ALA A 150 -18.98 -15.58 -6.44
CA ALA A 150 -17.60 -15.18 -6.25
C ALA A 150 -16.68 -16.32 -6.69
N THR A 151 -15.91 -16.11 -7.78
CA THR A 151 -14.95 -17.07 -8.34
C THR A 151 -13.52 -16.55 -8.28
N ASP A 152 -13.33 -15.28 -8.03
CA ASP A 152 -12.02 -14.65 -7.86
C ASP A 152 -11.67 -14.52 -6.37
N GLY A 153 -10.42 -14.79 -6.02
CA GLY A 153 -9.96 -14.79 -4.63
C GLY A 153 -10.18 -13.47 -3.90
N TYR A 154 -10.01 -12.33 -4.59
CA TYR A 154 -10.23 -11.02 -3.98
C TYR A 154 -11.70 -10.81 -3.58
N THR A 155 -12.63 -11.14 -4.50
CA THR A 155 -14.07 -11.08 -4.20
C THR A 155 -14.46 -12.07 -3.10
N MET A 156 -13.94 -13.31 -3.15
CA MET A 156 -14.20 -14.31 -2.10
C MET A 156 -13.72 -13.81 -0.72
N ALA A 157 -12.54 -13.19 -0.66
CA ALA A 157 -11.99 -12.68 0.58
C ALA A 157 -12.79 -11.48 1.11
N MET A 158 -13.31 -10.60 0.25
CA MET A 158 -14.21 -9.52 0.64
C MET A 158 -15.52 -10.06 1.21
N VAL A 159 -16.15 -11.03 0.54
CA VAL A 159 -17.36 -11.72 1.00
C VAL A 159 -17.12 -12.38 2.35
N ALA A 160 -16.02 -13.12 2.50
CA ALA A 160 -15.67 -13.77 3.76
C ALA A 160 -15.53 -12.76 4.91
N ASN A 161 -14.83 -11.63 4.71
CA ASN A 161 -14.66 -10.61 5.75
C ASN A 161 -15.98 -9.97 6.16
N ALA A 162 -16.87 -9.68 5.21
CA ALA A 162 -18.19 -9.13 5.50
C ALA A 162 -19.05 -10.11 6.33
N LEU A 163 -19.08 -11.39 5.93
CA LEU A 163 -19.84 -12.43 6.63
C LEU A 163 -19.26 -12.74 8.00
N VAL A 164 -17.92 -12.84 8.14
CA VAL A 164 -17.25 -13.04 9.44
C VAL A 164 -17.51 -11.88 10.39
N ALA A 165 -17.47 -10.63 9.90
CA ALA A 165 -17.78 -9.47 10.73
C ALA A 165 -19.24 -9.45 11.19
N TYR A 166 -20.15 -10.00 10.39
CA TYR A 166 -21.56 -10.11 10.75
C TYR A 166 -21.84 -11.27 11.71
N ASP A 167 -21.49 -12.49 11.32
CA ASP A 167 -21.62 -13.70 12.16
C ASP A 167 -20.63 -14.79 11.72
N PRO A 168 -19.55 -15.01 12.46
CA PRO A 168 -18.55 -16.01 12.11
C PRO A 168 -19.06 -17.45 12.22
N ASN A 169 -20.18 -17.68 12.93
CA ASN A 169 -20.74 -19.01 13.18
C ASN A 169 -21.90 -19.37 12.21
N ASP A 170 -22.29 -18.47 11.35
CA ASP A 170 -23.33 -18.71 10.34
C ASP A 170 -22.88 -19.76 9.33
N ALA A 171 -23.81 -20.58 8.82
CA ALA A 171 -23.52 -21.65 7.86
C ALA A 171 -22.96 -21.10 6.54
N MET A 172 -23.49 -19.98 6.05
CA MET A 172 -23.01 -19.34 4.81
C MET A 172 -21.63 -18.74 5.00
N THR A 173 -21.31 -18.27 6.20
CA THR A 173 -19.93 -17.80 6.54
C THR A 173 -18.94 -18.97 6.48
N ARG A 174 -19.29 -20.13 7.04
CA ARG A 174 -18.44 -21.32 6.96
C ARG A 174 -18.24 -21.80 5.52
N ASP A 175 -19.29 -21.78 4.70
CA ASP A 175 -19.20 -22.13 3.27
C ASP A 175 -18.29 -21.15 2.52
N ALA A 176 -18.44 -19.84 2.73
CA ALA A 176 -17.60 -18.82 2.12
C ALA A 176 -16.11 -19.01 2.48
N LEU A 177 -15.81 -19.30 3.76
CA LEU A 177 -14.46 -19.58 4.22
C LEU A 177 -13.90 -20.89 3.62
N ALA A 178 -14.71 -21.93 3.51
CA ALA A 178 -14.31 -23.21 2.89
C ALA A 178 -13.94 -23.01 1.41
N ARG A 179 -14.75 -22.28 0.67
CA ARG A 179 -14.51 -21.95 -0.74
C ARG A 179 -13.26 -21.10 -0.90
N LEU A 180 -13.06 -20.11 -0.05
CA LEU A 180 -11.85 -19.29 -0.05
C LEU A 180 -10.63 -20.17 0.26
N ASN A 181 -10.69 -21.05 1.24
CA ASN A 181 -9.60 -21.95 1.58
C ASN A 181 -9.22 -22.88 0.41
N ALA A 182 -10.19 -23.31 -0.39
CA ALA A 182 -9.98 -24.25 -1.50
C ALA A 182 -9.14 -23.69 -2.66
N ILE A 183 -9.04 -22.35 -2.79
CA ILE A 183 -8.30 -21.71 -3.90
C ILE A 183 -6.84 -21.35 -3.54
N GLN A 184 -6.36 -21.75 -2.37
CA GLN A 184 -4.99 -21.44 -1.97
C GLN A 184 -3.97 -22.05 -2.93
N VAL A 185 -2.89 -21.34 -3.19
CA VAL A 185 -1.76 -21.78 -4.02
C VAL A 185 -0.51 -21.82 -3.16
N ALA A 186 0.17 -22.96 -3.14
CA ALA A 186 1.40 -23.15 -2.38
C ALA A 186 2.55 -22.31 -2.98
N ASP A 187 3.36 -21.69 -2.11
CA ASP A 187 4.60 -20.99 -2.45
C ASP A 187 5.64 -21.29 -1.34
N GLY A 188 6.47 -22.31 -1.58
CA GLY A 188 7.36 -22.87 -0.56
C GLY A 188 6.58 -23.32 0.68
N ASP A 189 7.00 -22.85 1.85
CA ASP A 189 6.33 -23.13 3.13
C ASP A 189 5.05 -22.28 3.33
N GLY A 190 4.86 -21.26 2.51
CA GLY A 190 3.70 -20.39 2.51
C GLY A 190 2.60 -20.82 1.54
N ALA A 191 1.52 -20.06 1.52
CA ALA A 191 0.48 -20.13 0.51
C ALA A 191 -0.13 -18.75 0.28
N TYR A 192 -0.55 -18.48 -0.94
CA TYR A 192 -1.24 -17.25 -1.30
C TYR A 192 -2.61 -17.52 -1.92
N TYR A 193 -3.42 -16.48 -1.96
CA TYR A 193 -4.75 -16.48 -2.54
C TYR A 193 -4.73 -15.63 -3.81
N PRO A 194 -4.90 -16.24 -5.00
CA PRO A 194 -4.73 -15.53 -6.26
C PRO A 194 -5.92 -14.62 -6.58
N THR A 195 -5.64 -13.48 -7.22
CA THR A 195 -6.66 -12.67 -7.91
C THR A 195 -6.30 -12.51 -9.38
N ARG A 196 -7.32 -12.61 -10.25
CA ARG A 196 -7.22 -12.37 -11.69
C ARG A 196 -7.82 -11.02 -12.09
N ILE A 197 -8.75 -10.52 -11.27
CA ILE A 197 -9.41 -9.24 -11.52
C ILE A 197 -8.65 -8.06 -10.93
N GLY A 198 -7.63 -8.33 -10.11
CA GLY A 198 -6.93 -7.32 -9.33
C GLY A 198 -7.77 -6.78 -8.16
N SER A 199 -7.24 -5.80 -7.45
CA SER A 199 -7.91 -5.17 -6.32
C SER A 199 -8.61 -3.87 -6.70
N PHE A 200 -9.37 -3.28 -5.78
CA PHE A 200 -9.96 -1.94 -5.94
C PHE A 200 -8.91 -0.84 -6.16
N THR A 201 -7.73 -0.99 -5.56
CA THR A 201 -6.64 -0.03 -5.73
C THR A 201 -5.90 -0.17 -7.06
N GLY A 202 -6.19 -1.22 -7.82
CA GLY A 202 -5.51 -1.49 -9.08
C GLY A 202 -4.33 -2.44 -8.97
N ALA A 203 -4.05 -3.00 -7.79
CA ALA A 203 -2.99 -3.99 -7.64
C ALA A 203 -3.35 -5.31 -8.34
N TYR A 204 -2.41 -5.88 -9.06
CA TYR A 204 -2.52 -7.17 -9.74
C TYR A 204 -1.23 -7.99 -9.56
N GLY A 205 -1.21 -9.23 -10.09
CA GLY A 205 -0.05 -10.11 -9.96
C GLY A 205 0.35 -10.31 -8.50
N VAL A 206 1.62 -10.16 -8.17
CA VAL A 206 2.15 -10.38 -6.82
C VAL A 206 1.50 -9.45 -5.79
N TYR A 207 1.32 -8.17 -6.12
CA TYR A 207 0.73 -7.20 -5.18
C TYR A 207 -0.77 -7.44 -4.96
N GLY A 208 -1.52 -7.79 -6.01
CA GLY A 208 -2.91 -8.22 -5.88
C GLY A 208 -3.05 -9.49 -5.03
N ASN A 209 -2.13 -10.44 -5.22
CA ASN A 209 -2.10 -11.67 -4.41
C ASN A 209 -1.74 -11.37 -2.94
N ILE A 210 -0.86 -10.41 -2.66
CA ILE A 210 -0.54 -9.98 -1.28
C ILE A 210 -1.78 -9.38 -0.61
N GLU A 211 -2.50 -8.49 -1.29
CA GLU A 211 -3.73 -7.89 -0.77
C GLU A 211 -4.79 -8.96 -0.49
N THR A 212 -5.01 -9.86 -1.43
CA THR A 212 -5.98 -10.97 -1.30
C THR A 212 -5.59 -11.92 -0.16
N THR A 213 -4.30 -12.24 -0.04
CA THR A 213 -3.79 -13.13 1.01
C THR A 213 -3.93 -12.49 2.40
N GLY A 214 -3.67 -11.19 2.51
CA GLY A 214 -3.91 -10.45 3.76
C GLY A 214 -5.37 -10.48 4.19
N LEU A 215 -6.29 -10.28 3.26
CA LEU A 215 -7.74 -10.38 3.51
C LEU A 215 -8.17 -11.80 3.91
N ALA A 216 -7.66 -12.83 3.22
CA ALA A 216 -7.99 -14.23 3.51
C ALA A 216 -7.48 -14.64 4.89
N ALA A 217 -6.22 -14.35 5.20
CA ALA A 217 -5.64 -14.61 6.52
C ALA A 217 -6.44 -13.91 7.64
N TYR A 218 -6.78 -12.64 7.45
CA TYR A 218 -7.57 -11.88 8.41
C TYR A 218 -8.95 -12.51 8.66
N ALA A 219 -9.64 -12.96 7.61
CA ALA A 219 -10.92 -13.63 7.73
C ALA A 219 -10.82 -14.97 8.50
N PHE A 220 -9.83 -15.81 8.19
CA PHE A 220 -9.63 -17.09 8.88
C PHE A 220 -9.31 -16.91 10.36
N ILE A 221 -8.42 -15.96 10.69
CA ILE A 221 -8.04 -15.65 12.06
C ILE A 221 -9.24 -15.15 12.85
N ARG A 222 -9.98 -14.18 12.32
CA ARG A 222 -11.18 -13.62 12.98
C ARG A 222 -12.28 -14.66 13.19
N ALA A 223 -12.44 -15.59 12.25
CA ALA A 223 -13.40 -16.68 12.35
C ALA A 223 -12.90 -17.83 13.24
N ARG A 224 -11.62 -17.85 13.61
CA ARG A 224 -10.95 -18.98 14.30
C ARG A 224 -11.13 -20.30 13.54
N GLN A 225 -11.08 -20.22 12.21
CA GLN A 225 -11.21 -21.36 11.32
C GLN A 225 -9.99 -21.44 10.39
N TYR A 226 -9.67 -22.64 9.92
CA TYR A 226 -8.52 -22.90 9.02
C TYR A 226 -7.18 -22.38 9.56
N PRO A 227 -6.76 -22.73 10.80
CA PRO A 227 -5.54 -22.17 11.39
C PRO A 227 -4.27 -22.47 10.57
N GLU A 228 -4.17 -23.65 9.95
CA GLU A 228 -3.03 -24.00 9.09
C GLU A 228 -2.99 -23.12 7.81
N ALA A 229 -4.13 -22.88 7.20
CA ALA A 229 -4.22 -22.00 6.03
C ALA A 229 -3.88 -20.55 6.40
N ALA A 230 -4.35 -20.07 7.55
CA ALA A 230 -3.97 -18.77 8.08
C ALA A 230 -2.46 -18.68 8.31
N GLN A 231 -1.84 -19.70 8.93
CA GLN A 231 -0.40 -19.73 9.19
C GLN A 231 0.40 -19.71 7.87
N ARG A 232 0.02 -20.49 6.86
CA ARG A 232 0.68 -20.50 5.56
C ARG A 232 0.53 -19.17 4.82
N ALA A 233 -0.63 -18.51 4.95
CA ALA A 233 -0.85 -17.18 4.41
C ALA A 233 0.05 -16.14 5.09
N LEU A 234 0.17 -16.17 6.41
CA LEU A 234 1.08 -15.28 7.15
C LEU A 234 2.54 -15.52 6.78
N THR A 235 2.95 -16.78 6.59
CA THR A 235 4.30 -17.13 6.12
C THR A 235 4.57 -16.50 4.75
N TYR A 236 3.65 -16.63 3.80
CA TYR A 236 3.76 -15.97 2.50
C TYR A 236 3.90 -14.45 2.63
N LEU A 237 3.06 -13.81 3.45
CA LEU A 237 3.14 -12.36 3.65
C LEU A 237 4.50 -11.94 4.21
N VAL A 238 5.05 -12.66 5.18
CA VAL A 238 6.38 -12.38 5.74
C VAL A 238 7.47 -12.53 4.67
N GLN A 239 7.41 -13.58 3.84
CA GLN A 239 8.38 -13.82 2.76
C GLN A 239 8.34 -12.76 1.65
N LYS A 240 7.17 -12.14 1.42
CA LYS A 240 6.99 -11.09 0.39
C LYS A 240 7.25 -9.68 0.90
N LYS A 241 7.67 -9.51 2.14
CA LYS A 241 8.03 -8.20 2.69
C LYS A 241 9.27 -7.66 1.99
N ASP A 242 9.22 -6.39 1.56
CA ASP A 242 10.34 -5.73 0.91
C ASP A 242 11.44 -5.33 1.91
N PRO A 243 12.65 -4.95 1.44
CA PRO A 243 13.76 -4.53 2.31
C PRO A 243 13.45 -3.32 3.21
N ARG A 244 12.44 -2.53 2.90
CA ARG A 244 11.97 -1.39 3.72
C ARG A 244 10.98 -1.81 4.80
N GLY A 245 10.61 -3.09 4.86
CA GLY A 245 9.65 -3.62 5.81
C GLY A 245 8.20 -3.42 5.40
N THR A 246 7.94 -3.13 4.12
CA THR A 246 6.60 -2.94 3.55
C THR A 246 6.27 -3.99 2.48
N TRP A 247 5.14 -3.85 1.79
CA TRP A 247 4.71 -4.77 0.73
C TRP A 247 4.47 -4.02 -0.60
N GLY A 248 5.35 -3.07 -0.91
CA GLY A 248 5.35 -2.34 -2.17
C GLY A 248 4.31 -1.23 -2.22
N SER A 249 3.03 -1.51 -2.01
CA SER A 249 1.97 -0.50 -1.96
C SER A 249 1.48 -0.24 -0.53
N THR A 250 0.86 0.93 -0.32
CA THR A 250 0.24 1.27 0.97
C THR A 250 -0.88 0.28 1.32
N GLN A 251 -1.70 -0.11 0.35
CA GLN A 251 -2.83 -1.01 0.59
C GLN A 251 -2.38 -2.43 0.93
N ALA A 252 -1.42 -2.98 0.18
CA ALA A 252 -0.84 -4.29 0.48
C ALA A 252 -0.20 -4.29 1.89
N THR A 253 0.49 -3.20 2.25
CA THR A 253 1.07 -3.02 3.59
C THR A 253 0.01 -3.00 4.69
N ILE A 254 -1.11 -2.28 4.49
CA ILE A 254 -2.22 -2.22 5.45
C ILE A 254 -2.82 -3.61 5.67
N LEU A 255 -3.14 -4.33 4.60
CA LEU A 255 -3.82 -5.62 4.68
C LEU A 255 -2.90 -6.71 5.25
N ALA A 256 -1.62 -6.72 4.87
CA ALA A 256 -0.62 -7.63 5.45
C ALA A 256 -0.42 -7.36 6.95
N LEU A 257 -0.24 -6.10 7.35
CA LEU A 257 -0.12 -5.73 8.76
C LEU A 257 -1.38 -6.06 9.56
N ARG A 258 -2.57 -5.83 9.01
CA ARG A 258 -3.84 -6.17 9.66
C ARG A 258 -3.92 -7.67 9.98
N ALA A 259 -3.56 -8.53 9.04
CA ALA A 259 -3.54 -9.98 9.25
C ALA A 259 -2.49 -10.40 10.28
N LEU A 260 -1.25 -9.90 10.16
CA LEU A 260 -0.16 -10.20 11.09
C LEU A 260 -0.48 -9.74 12.51
N ILE A 261 -0.98 -8.53 12.68
CA ILE A 261 -1.35 -7.97 13.98
C ILE A 261 -2.50 -8.77 14.60
N GLN A 262 -3.54 -9.10 13.81
CA GLN A 262 -4.65 -9.89 14.30
C GLN A 262 -4.20 -11.27 14.78
N SER A 263 -3.24 -11.90 14.08
CA SER A 263 -2.71 -13.20 14.48
C SER A 263 -2.02 -13.15 15.86
N VAL A 264 -1.29 -12.08 16.13
CA VAL A 264 -0.63 -11.91 17.44
C VAL A 264 -1.65 -11.61 18.54
N ILE A 265 -2.67 -10.79 18.26
CA ILE A 265 -3.74 -10.51 19.22
C ILE A 265 -4.50 -11.80 19.60
N GLU A 266 -4.83 -12.65 18.62
CA GLU A 266 -5.57 -13.91 18.88
C GLU A 266 -4.69 -15.00 19.51
N ALA A 267 -3.40 -15.03 19.21
CA ALA A 267 -2.46 -15.99 19.81
C ALA A 267 -2.22 -15.72 21.30
N GLY A 268 -2.51 -14.51 21.77
CA GLY A 268 -2.23 -14.09 23.15
C GLY A 268 -0.72 -13.99 23.43
N GLU A 269 -0.36 -13.97 24.72
CA GLU A 269 1.04 -13.89 25.16
C GLU A 269 1.78 -15.22 24.93
N THR A 270 2.28 -15.46 23.72
CA THR A 270 3.12 -16.62 23.37
C THR A 270 4.61 -16.24 23.25
N SER A 271 5.10 -15.34 24.08
CA SER A 271 6.53 -15.05 24.13
C SER A 271 7.27 -16.14 24.88
N GLY A 272 8.00 -16.98 24.15
CA GLY A 272 9.03 -17.81 24.76
C GLY A 272 10.32 -17.00 24.94
N ASP A 273 11.10 -17.31 25.97
CA ASP A 273 12.44 -16.76 26.10
C ASP A 273 13.37 -17.39 25.06
N ALA A 274 14.10 -16.55 24.33
CA ALA A 274 15.05 -16.99 23.32
C ALA A 274 16.32 -16.13 23.32
N THR A 275 17.44 -16.74 22.98
CA THR A 275 18.69 -16.03 22.71
C THR A 275 19.06 -16.21 21.25
N VAL A 276 19.24 -15.12 20.52
CA VAL A 276 19.65 -15.11 19.12
C VAL A 276 21.09 -14.64 19.02
N ARG A 277 21.94 -15.45 18.40
CA ARG A 277 23.30 -15.09 18.02
C ARG A 277 23.36 -14.90 16.51
N VAL A 278 23.95 -13.81 16.08
CA VAL A 278 24.11 -13.49 14.67
C VAL A 278 25.59 -13.31 14.36
N ALA A 279 26.06 -13.97 13.32
CA ALA A 279 27.40 -13.80 12.79
C ALA A 279 27.35 -13.35 11.34
N PHE A 280 28.18 -12.37 10.97
CA PHE A 280 28.33 -11.87 9.61
C PHE A 280 29.79 -11.97 9.19
N ASN A 281 30.09 -12.73 8.13
CA ASN A 281 31.43 -13.00 7.63
C ASN A 281 32.42 -13.47 8.73
N GLY A 282 31.89 -14.19 9.74
CA GLY A 282 32.68 -14.67 10.89
C GLY A 282 32.69 -13.73 12.10
N ALA A 283 32.38 -12.45 11.94
CA ALA A 283 32.26 -11.51 13.04
C ALA A 283 30.94 -11.74 13.80
N GLN A 284 31.01 -11.87 15.12
CA GLN A 284 29.83 -12.10 15.96
C GLN A 284 29.29 -10.78 16.52
N ALA A 285 27.99 -10.57 16.38
CA ALA A 285 27.31 -9.49 17.07
C ALA A 285 27.05 -9.85 18.56
N LYS A 286 26.74 -8.84 19.37
CA LYS A 286 26.28 -9.06 20.72
C LYS A 286 25.00 -9.92 20.70
N PRO A 287 24.91 -10.99 21.52
CA PRO A 287 23.69 -11.79 21.60
C PRO A 287 22.46 -10.97 21.93
N ILE A 288 21.36 -11.27 21.26
CA ILE A 288 20.05 -10.66 21.54
C ILE A 288 19.28 -11.62 22.44
N VAL A 289 18.91 -11.16 23.62
CA VAL A 289 18.02 -11.88 24.52
C VAL A 289 16.60 -11.39 24.30
N ILE A 290 15.72 -12.27 23.86
CA ILE A 290 14.29 -12.02 23.67
C ILE A 290 13.56 -12.60 24.86
N ASN A 291 12.70 -11.81 25.46
CA ASN A 291 11.85 -12.18 26.57
C ASN A 291 10.47 -11.53 26.42
N LYS A 292 9.58 -11.75 27.37
CA LYS A 292 8.22 -11.22 27.36
C LYS A 292 8.16 -9.68 27.21
N GLU A 293 9.15 -8.96 27.70
CA GLU A 293 9.16 -7.49 27.71
C GLU A 293 9.56 -6.90 26.35
N ASN A 294 10.38 -7.64 25.57
CA ASN A 294 10.91 -7.16 24.30
C ASN A 294 10.54 -8.01 23.07
N ALA A 295 9.74 -9.07 23.24
CA ALA A 295 9.36 -9.97 22.15
C ALA A 295 8.65 -9.27 20.98
N GLY A 296 7.93 -8.16 21.24
CA GLY A 296 7.29 -7.35 20.20
C GLY A 296 8.17 -6.21 19.66
N VAL A 297 9.42 -6.08 20.13
CA VAL A 297 10.33 -5.02 19.72
C VAL A 297 11.29 -5.54 18.66
N MET A 298 11.32 -4.89 17.49
CA MET A 298 12.28 -5.23 16.45
C MET A 298 13.71 -4.96 16.92
N GLN A 299 14.54 -6.01 16.93
CA GLN A 299 15.95 -5.91 17.21
C GLN A 299 16.71 -5.67 15.90
N ILE A 300 17.54 -4.62 15.86
CA ILE A 300 18.31 -4.25 14.67
C ILE A 300 19.78 -4.47 14.96
N ILE A 301 20.46 -5.19 14.07
CA ILE A 301 21.90 -5.35 14.06
C ILE A 301 22.41 -4.78 12.74
N THR A 302 23.40 -3.91 12.80
CA THR A 302 24.05 -3.33 11.62
C THR A 302 25.46 -3.87 11.50
N PHE A 303 25.87 -4.25 10.30
CA PHE A 303 27.21 -4.59 9.92
C PHE A 303 27.63 -3.66 8.78
N ASP A 304 28.71 -2.95 8.95
CA ASP A 304 29.19 -1.94 7.98
C ASP A 304 30.20 -2.54 6.97
N ASP A 305 30.84 -3.66 7.31
CA ASP A 305 31.88 -4.29 6.51
C ASP A 305 31.29 -5.32 5.52
N ILE A 306 30.74 -4.82 4.41
CA ILE A 306 30.25 -5.66 3.31
C ILE A 306 31.37 -5.90 2.31
N ASN A 307 31.73 -7.15 2.08
CA ASN A 307 32.72 -7.52 1.08
C ASN A 307 32.14 -7.47 -0.34
N PRO A 308 32.90 -7.08 -1.36
CA PRO A 308 32.55 -7.35 -2.74
C PRO A 308 32.30 -8.86 -2.97
N GLY A 309 31.20 -9.22 -3.61
CA GLY A 309 30.85 -10.62 -3.87
C GLY A 309 30.01 -11.26 -2.76
N THR A 310 30.37 -12.49 -2.36
CA THR A 310 29.56 -13.28 -1.43
C THR A 310 29.78 -12.87 0.01
N ASN A 311 28.71 -12.56 0.71
CA ASN A 311 28.70 -12.35 2.16
C ASN A 311 27.88 -13.47 2.82
N ARG A 312 28.26 -13.88 4.02
CA ARG A 312 27.61 -14.94 4.77
C ARG A 312 27.07 -14.42 6.09
N ILE A 313 25.77 -14.60 6.30
CA ILE A 313 25.14 -14.38 7.58
C ILE A 313 24.72 -15.72 8.19
N ALA A 314 24.92 -15.90 9.48
CA ALA A 314 24.54 -17.09 10.22
C ALA A 314 23.72 -16.71 11.46
N PHE A 315 22.68 -17.47 11.73
CA PHE A 315 21.82 -17.31 12.89
C PHE A 315 21.88 -18.58 13.73
N GLN A 316 21.99 -18.41 15.04
CA GLN A 316 21.81 -19.48 16.00
C GLN A 316 20.77 -19.03 17.01
N VAL A 317 19.72 -19.83 17.19
CA VAL A 317 18.61 -19.55 18.12
C VAL A 317 18.56 -20.63 19.18
N GLU A 318 18.58 -20.21 20.44
CA GLU A 318 18.40 -21.07 21.60
C GLU A 318 17.15 -20.60 22.35
N GLY A 319 16.23 -21.50 22.70
CA GLY A 319 15.00 -21.18 23.40
C GLY A 319 13.74 -21.62 22.68
N LYS A 320 12.60 -21.02 23.05
CA LYS A 320 11.27 -21.35 22.51
C LYS A 320 10.63 -20.10 21.93
N GLY A 321 9.89 -20.26 20.83
CA GLY A 321 9.13 -19.19 20.20
C GLY A 321 9.30 -19.19 18.68
N ALA A 322 8.35 -18.57 17.98
CA ALA A 322 8.44 -18.33 16.54
C ALA A 322 9.13 -16.98 16.33
N LEU A 323 10.32 -16.98 15.75
CA LEU A 323 11.08 -15.78 15.43
C LEU A 323 11.12 -15.58 13.93
N ALA A 324 10.85 -14.35 13.49
CA ALA A 324 11.06 -13.93 12.11
C ALA A 324 12.32 -13.06 12.03
N TYR A 325 13.08 -13.20 10.96
CA TYR A 325 14.21 -12.31 10.67
C TYR A 325 14.11 -11.77 9.24
N GLN A 326 14.72 -10.61 9.04
CA GLN A 326 14.91 -10.02 7.73
C GLN A 326 16.35 -9.56 7.59
N VAL A 327 16.98 -9.83 6.45
CA VAL A 327 18.30 -9.30 6.09
C VAL A 327 18.09 -8.28 4.98
N SER A 328 18.62 -7.08 5.19
CA SER A 328 18.60 -6.00 4.19
C SER A 328 20.02 -5.50 3.97
N ALA A 329 20.45 -5.40 2.72
CA ALA A 329 21.72 -4.82 2.35
C ALA A 329 21.51 -3.59 1.47
N ASN A 330 22.19 -2.49 1.79
CA ASN A 330 22.22 -1.27 1.00
C ASN A 330 23.61 -1.09 0.39
N TYR A 331 23.68 -0.91 -0.91
CA TYR A 331 24.93 -0.68 -1.61
C TYR A 331 24.73 0.27 -2.79
N TYR A 332 25.80 0.91 -3.22
CA TYR A 332 25.78 1.83 -4.35
C TYR A 332 26.46 1.17 -5.55
N LEU A 333 25.79 1.22 -6.69
CA LEU A 333 26.33 0.81 -7.98
C LEU A 333 26.61 2.04 -8.83
N PRO A 334 27.76 2.08 -9.55
CA PRO A 334 27.91 3.03 -10.64
C PRO A 334 26.75 2.88 -11.61
N TRP A 335 26.21 3.98 -12.13
CA TRP A 335 25.02 3.94 -12.99
C TRP A 335 25.19 3.00 -14.19
N GLN A 336 26.41 2.93 -14.75
CA GLN A 336 26.74 2.05 -15.87
C GLN A 336 26.65 0.55 -15.53
N SER A 337 26.69 0.22 -14.25
CA SER A 337 26.59 -1.16 -13.75
C SER A 337 25.17 -1.54 -13.33
N VAL A 338 24.20 -0.61 -13.38
CA VAL A 338 22.79 -0.90 -13.07
C VAL A 338 22.18 -1.68 -14.23
N PRO A 339 21.68 -2.91 -14.00
CA PRO A 339 21.04 -3.68 -15.06
C PRO A 339 19.80 -2.93 -15.60
N PRO A 340 19.59 -2.88 -16.91
CA PRO A 340 18.34 -2.32 -17.45
C PRO A 340 17.15 -3.18 -17.04
N VAL A 341 16.04 -2.53 -16.72
CA VAL A 341 14.75 -3.22 -16.51
C VAL A 341 14.32 -3.86 -17.83
N ALA A 342 13.99 -5.14 -17.82
CA ALA A 342 13.55 -5.83 -19.03
C ALA A 342 12.24 -5.21 -19.56
N GLU A 343 12.15 -5.00 -20.87
CA GLU A 343 10.98 -4.37 -21.51
C GLU A 343 9.65 -5.08 -21.19
N LYS A 344 9.69 -6.42 -21.06
CA LYS A 344 8.52 -7.24 -20.69
C LYS A 344 7.94 -6.90 -19.32
N ASP A 345 8.75 -6.36 -18.42
CA ASP A 345 8.39 -6.09 -17.02
C ASP A 345 7.95 -4.63 -16.82
N LYS A 346 8.10 -3.78 -17.85
CA LYS A 346 7.62 -2.40 -17.84
C LYS A 346 6.14 -2.35 -18.19
N LEU A 347 5.34 -1.64 -17.42
CA LEU A 347 3.99 -1.23 -17.80
C LEU A 347 3.98 0.17 -18.36
N VAL A 348 4.77 1.06 -17.77
CA VAL A 348 4.95 2.45 -18.18
C VAL A 348 6.40 2.69 -18.56
N ASP A 349 6.63 3.57 -19.52
CA ASP A 349 7.97 3.97 -19.96
C ASP A 349 8.11 5.49 -19.89
N ILE A 350 9.30 5.97 -19.51
CA ILE A 350 9.60 7.40 -19.37
C ILE A 350 10.74 7.82 -20.26
N GLN A 351 10.59 8.98 -20.88
CA GLN A 351 11.64 9.67 -21.59
C GLN A 351 11.72 11.12 -21.10
N VAL A 352 12.90 11.55 -20.66
CA VAL A 352 13.19 12.92 -20.24
C VAL A 352 14.26 13.50 -21.14
N ARG A 353 13.95 14.64 -21.77
CA ARG A 353 14.86 15.34 -22.70
C ARG A 353 15.08 16.77 -22.24
N TYR A 354 16.31 17.21 -22.31
CA TYR A 354 16.75 18.57 -22.07
C TYR A 354 17.01 19.25 -23.42
N ASP A 355 16.49 20.45 -23.63
CA ASP A 355 16.72 21.19 -24.91
C ASP A 355 18.18 21.58 -25.10
N ARG A 356 18.95 21.71 -24.00
CA ARG A 356 20.39 21.95 -23.98
C ARG A 356 21.02 21.43 -22.69
N THR A 357 22.31 21.15 -22.72
CA THR A 357 23.07 20.63 -21.56
C THR A 357 24.20 21.54 -21.11
N ALA A 358 24.47 22.62 -21.89
CA ALA A 358 25.42 23.66 -21.55
C ALA A 358 24.66 24.99 -21.35
N LEU A 359 24.87 25.64 -20.23
CA LEU A 359 24.16 26.83 -19.79
C LEU A 359 25.10 27.85 -19.17
N ALA A 360 24.69 29.11 -19.14
CA ALA A 360 25.24 30.13 -18.26
C ALA A 360 24.42 30.20 -16.95
N VAL A 361 25.01 30.84 -15.92
CA VAL A 361 24.28 31.13 -14.67
C VAL A 361 23.04 31.97 -14.98
N ASN A 362 21.93 31.63 -14.36
CA ASN A 362 20.59 32.19 -14.57
C ASN A 362 19.89 31.78 -15.88
N ASP A 363 20.52 31.00 -16.75
CA ASP A 363 19.84 30.43 -17.91
C ASP A 363 18.74 29.45 -17.46
N GLU A 364 17.73 29.32 -18.32
CA GLU A 364 16.69 28.32 -18.18
C GLU A 364 16.88 27.19 -19.22
N VAL A 365 16.74 25.95 -18.76
CA VAL A 365 16.69 24.77 -19.61
C VAL A 365 15.26 24.23 -19.62
N ARG A 366 14.73 23.98 -20.81
CA ARG A 366 13.44 23.32 -20.98
C ARG A 366 13.63 21.83 -20.92
N VAL A 367 12.82 21.21 -20.08
CA VAL A 367 12.78 19.76 -19.91
C VAL A 367 11.43 19.26 -20.45
N THR A 368 11.48 18.28 -21.35
CA THR A 368 10.30 17.58 -21.87
C THR A 368 10.26 16.19 -21.26
N ALA A 369 9.21 15.89 -20.52
CA ALA A 369 8.93 14.55 -20.01
C ALA A 369 7.79 13.91 -20.81
N THR A 370 8.02 12.70 -21.31
CA THR A 370 7.01 11.90 -22.02
C THR A 370 6.86 10.56 -21.33
N VAL A 371 5.63 10.19 -21.00
CA VAL A 371 5.28 8.90 -20.40
C VAL A 371 4.28 8.20 -21.30
N ARG A 372 4.49 6.90 -21.52
CA ARG A 372 3.62 6.06 -22.34
C ARG A 372 3.41 4.70 -21.67
N LEU A 373 2.26 4.08 -21.93
CA LEU A 373 2.08 2.65 -21.64
C LEU A 373 2.84 1.83 -22.68
N THR A 374 3.45 0.74 -22.21
CA THR A 374 4.20 -0.21 -23.06
C THR A 374 3.32 -1.34 -23.60
N LYS A 375 2.11 -1.50 -23.02
CA LYS A 375 1.12 -2.52 -23.41
C LYS A 375 -0.23 -1.85 -23.62
N ASP A 376 -1.09 -2.48 -24.41
CA ASP A 376 -2.47 -2.03 -24.56
C ASP A 376 -3.23 -2.09 -23.23
N GLY A 377 -4.01 -1.07 -22.97
CA GLY A 377 -4.81 -0.94 -21.76
C GLY A 377 -4.78 0.45 -21.16
N THR A 378 -5.15 0.52 -19.89
CA THR A 378 -5.16 1.74 -19.08
C THR A 378 -4.37 1.55 -17.80
N ALA A 379 -3.66 2.60 -17.36
CA ALA A 379 -3.08 2.68 -16.02
C ALA A 379 -3.95 3.61 -15.17
N ARG A 380 -4.31 3.18 -13.95
CA ARG A 380 -5.20 3.95 -13.08
C ARG A 380 -4.50 5.07 -12.34
N MET A 381 -3.26 4.84 -11.91
CA MET A 381 -2.47 5.83 -11.18
C MET A 381 -1.00 5.56 -11.42
N SER A 382 -0.35 6.45 -12.13
CA SER A 382 1.09 6.38 -12.31
C SER A 382 1.78 7.55 -11.63
N ILE A 383 2.93 7.25 -11.06
CA ILE A 383 3.83 8.25 -10.48
C ILE A 383 4.99 8.47 -11.45
N ILE A 384 5.31 9.75 -11.65
CA ILE A 384 6.56 10.16 -12.27
C ILE A 384 7.39 10.87 -11.22
N ASP A 385 8.59 10.39 -10.99
CA ASP A 385 9.58 10.99 -10.12
C ASP A 385 10.69 11.57 -10.98
N LEU A 386 10.72 12.90 -11.14
CA LEU A 386 11.71 13.61 -11.94
C LEU A 386 12.79 14.17 -11.02
N GLY A 387 14.05 13.80 -11.27
CA GLY A 387 15.18 14.30 -10.51
C GLY A 387 15.45 15.78 -10.77
N ILE A 388 15.56 16.58 -9.71
CA ILE A 388 16.01 17.98 -9.80
C ILE A 388 17.53 18.00 -9.70
N PRO A 389 18.26 18.50 -10.73
CA PRO A 389 19.71 18.60 -10.66
C PRO A 389 20.17 19.52 -9.53
N PRO A 390 21.26 19.21 -8.83
CA PRO A 390 21.85 20.13 -7.89
C PRO A 390 22.12 21.50 -8.54
N GLY A 391 21.85 22.59 -7.81
CA GLY A 391 22.08 23.96 -8.29
C GLY A 391 21.02 24.51 -9.26
N PHE A 392 19.91 23.78 -9.44
CA PHE A 392 18.77 24.24 -10.27
C PHE A 392 17.52 24.49 -9.43
N ILE A 393 16.70 25.40 -9.89
CA ILE A 393 15.38 25.71 -9.31
C ILE A 393 14.30 25.42 -10.37
N VAL A 394 13.25 24.73 -9.96
CA VAL A 394 12.06 24.44 -10.78
C VAL A 394 11.23 25.70 -10.95
N GLN A 395 10.81 26.01 -12.18
CA GLN A 395 9.80 27.04 -12.45
C GLN A 395 8.42 26.39 -12.30
N SER A 396 7.77 26.62 -11.17
CA SER A 396 6.52 25.92 -10.79
C SER A 396 5.34 26.32 -11.66
N GLU A 397 5.38 27.51 -12.29
CA GLU A 397 4.31 28.00 -13.15
C GLU A 397 4.00 27.06 -14.32
N ASP A 398 5.02 26.37 -14.83
CA ASP A 398 4.85 25.41 -15.93
C ASP A 398 4.06 24.18 -15.47
N LEU A 399 4.36 23.70 -14.25
CA LEU A 399 3.66 22.55 -13.63
C LEU A 399 2.22 22.92 -13.25
N GLU A 400 2.01 24.13 -12.74
CA GLU A 400 0.68 24.66 -12.45
C GLU A 400 -0.16 24.77 -13.75
N ALA A 401 0.46 25.20 -14.85
CA ALA A 401 -0.20 25.23 -16.16
C ALA A 401 -0.59 23.84 -16.63
N ALA A 402 0.28 22.81 -16.43
CA ALA A 402 -0.02 21.43 -16.77
C ALA A 402 -1.17 20.86 -15.93
N VAL A 403 -1.28 21.24 -14.64
CA VAL A 403 -2.43 20.88 -13.79
C VAL A 403 -3.71 21.55 -14.27
N ARG A 404 -3.66 22.85 -14.58
CA ARG A 404 -4.85 23.58 -15.13
C ARG A 404 -5.32 22.99 -16.44
N ALA A 405 -4.39 22.56 -17.30
CA ALA A 405 -4.69 21.89 -18.57
C ALA A 405 -5.12 20.42 -18.41
N LYS A 406 -5.12 19.89 -17.17
CA LYS A 406 -5.41 18.48 -16.86
C LYS A 406 -4.48 17.49 -17.56
N THR A 407 -3.27 17.92 -17.96
CA THR A 407 -2.23 17.04 -18.51
C THR A 407 -1.64 16.18 -17.40
N ILE A 408 -1.53 16.74 -16.18
CA ILE A 408 -1.16 16.05 -14.95
C ILE A 408 -2.24 16.33 -13.90
N ALA A 409 -2.46 15.38 -12.99
CA ALA A 409 -3.47 15.53 -11.95
C ALA A 409 -2.99 16.44 -10.82
N ARG A 410 -1.74 16.26 -10.42
CA ARG A 410 -1.11 16.97 -9.29
C ARG A 410 0.40 16.85 -9.38
N TYR A 411 1.10 17.75 -8.70
CA TYR A 411 2.55 17.62 -8.45
C TYR A 411 2.90 17.99 -7.01
N GLU A 412 4.05 17.49 -6.56
CA GLU A 412 4.70 17.87 -5.29
C GLU A 412 6.17 18.16 -5.58
N LEU A 413 6.70 19.23 -4.96
CA LEU A 413 8.12 19.56 -5.02
C LEU A 413 8.79 19.15 -3.72
N THR A 414 9.88 18.40 -3.83
CA THR A 414 10.82 18.16 -2.73
C THR A 414 12.13 18.89 -3.03
N GLY A 415 13.09 18.86 -2.09
CA GLY A 415 14.40 19.47 -2.35
C GLY A 415 15.21 18.80 -3.49
N ARG A 416 14.81 17.61 -3.98
CA ARG A 416 15.56 16.83 -4.98
C ARG A 416 14.70 16.27 -6.11
N GLN A 417 13.37 16.36 -6.03
CA GLN A 417 12.46 15.66 -6.93
C GLN A 417 11.20 16.48 -7.20
N ILE A 418 10.66 16.30 -8.40
CA ILE A 418 9.30 16.68 -8.77
C ILE A 418 8.51 15.37 -8.83
N ILE A 419 7.58 15.17 -7.91
CA ILE A 419 6.69 14.01 -7.91
C ILE A 419 5.41 14.40 -8.62
N ILE A 420 5.09 13.73 -9.72
CA ILE A 420 3.91 13.99 -10.53
C ILE A 420 2.97 12.81 -10.45
N TYR A 421 1.71 13.10 -10.24
CA TYR A 421 0.62 12.14 -10.20
C TYR A 421 -0.15 12.22 -11.51
N LEU A 422 -0.26 11.09 -12.20
CA LEU A 422 -1.13 10.91 -13.34
C LEU A 422 -2.39 10.18 -12.91
N GLU A 423 -3.53 10.63 -13.40
CA GLU A 423 -4.77 9.87 -13.33
C GLU A 423 -4.78 8.77 -14.39
N GLU A 424 -5.95 8.16 -14.59
CA GLU A 424 -6.14 7.15 -15.61
C GLU A 424 -5.75 7.66 -17.00
N PHE A 425 -4.84 6.96 -17.67
CA PHE A 425 -4.48 7.21 -19.05
C PHE A 425 -4.31 5.90 -19.82
N ASP A 426 -4.54 5.95 -21.13
CA ASP A 426 -4.53 4.79 -22.00
C ASP A 426 -3.27 4.71 -22.89
N SER A 427 -3.05 3.55 -23.50
CA SER A 427 -1.91 3.29 -24.39
C SER A 427 -1.93 4.11 -25.69
N LYS A 428 -3.07 4.70 -26.07
CA LYS A 428 -3.25 5.41 -27.33
C LYS A 428 -2.66 6.82 -27.33
N LYS A 429 -2.53 7.42 -26.14
CA LYS A 429 -2.02 8.79 -25.98
C LYS A 429 -0.90 8.87 -24.97
N PRO A 430 0.37 9.00 -25.40
CA PRO A 430 1.45 9.38 -24.51
C PRO A 430 1.15 10.72 -23.82
N ILE A 431 1.45 10.81 -22.55
CA ILE A 431 1.38 12.06 -21.80
C ILE A 431 2.71 12.78 -21.96
N THR A 432 2.67 14.00 -22.48
CA THR A 432 3.86 14.84 -22.62
C THR A 432 3.61 16.20 -21.98
N PHE A 433 4.55 16.65 -21.16
CA PHE A 433 4.53 17.98 -20.58
C PHE A 433 5.94 18.55 -20.50
N ASN A 434 6.01 19.88 -20.41
CA ASN A 434 7.26 20.62 -20.33
C ASN A 434 7.32 21.37 -19.01
N TYR A 435 8.54 21.52 -18.49
CA TYR A 435 8.83 22.40 -17.36
C TYR A 435 10.23 22.99 -17.52
N ARG A 436 10.51 24.10 -16.85
CA ARG A 436 11.81 24.77 -16.91
C ARG A 436 12.55 24.63 -15.59
N LEU A 437 13.86 24.50 -15.72
CA LEU A 437 14.80 24.54 -14.62
C LEU A 437 15.73 25.74 -14.84
N LYS A 438 15.92 26.56 -13.80
CA LYS A 438 16.83 27.71 -13.83
C LYS A 438 18.14 27.38 -13.12
N ALA A 439 19.25 27.55 -13.83
CA ALA A 439 20.61 27.36 -13.28
C ALA A 439 20.96 28.49 -12.32
N LYS A 440 21.48 28.15 -11.12
CA LYS A 440 21.78 29.14 -10.09
C LYS A 440 23.26 29.35 -9.83
N PHE A 441 24.08 28.35 -10.12
CA PHE A 441 25.51 28.37 -9.80
C PHE A 441 26.32 27.73 -10.92
N PRO A 442 27.60 28.14 -11.12
CA PRO A 442 28.52 27.42 -11.98
C PRO A 442 28.74 26.02 -11.42
N LEU A 443 28.54 24.98 -12.23
CA LEU A 443 28.69 23.59 -11.81
C LEU A 443 28.75 22.63 -13.01
N ARG A 444 29.23 21.43 -12.76
CA ARG A 444 29.03 20.27 -13.61
C ARG A 444 28.42 19.17 -12.77
N ALA A 445 27.18 18.82 -13.03
CA ALA A 445 26.44 17.82 -12.26
C ALA A 445 25.71 16.83 -13.16
N GLN A 446 25.56 15.62 -12.67
CA GLN A 446 24.59 14.69 -13.22
C GLN A 446 23.21 14.96 -12.59
N THR A 447 22.15 14.90 -13.41
CA THR A 447 20.78 14.90 -12.88
C THR A 447 20.60 13.61 -12.04
N PRO A 448 19.74 13.61 -11.03
CA PRO A 448 19.26 12.34 -10.51
C PRO A 448 18.55 11.55 -11.62
N SER A 449 18.43 10.23 -11.45
CA SER A 449 17.58 9.42 -12.34
C SER A 449 16.14 9.88 -12.23
N SER A 450 15.39 9.74 -13.33
CA SER A 450 13.94 9.94 -13.32
C SER A 450 13.25 8.61 -13.51
N THR A 451 12.18 8.36 -12.77
CA THR A 451 11.47 7.08 -12.79
C THR A 451 9.98 7.28 -13.02
N THR A 452 9.35 6.27 -13.57
CA THR A 452 7.88 6.15 -13.60
C THR A 452 7.47 4.72 -13.28
N TYR A 453 6.34 4.57 -12.59
CA TYR A 453 5.79 3.27 -12.23
C TYR A 453 4.29 3.38 -11.97
N ASP A 454 3.59 2.26 -12.09
CA ASP A 454 2.24 2.14 -11.57
C ASP A 454 2.30 2.13 -10.04
N TYR A 455 1.55 3.04 -9.41
CA TYR A 455 1.61 3.27 -7.96
C TYR A 455 1.29 2.02 -7.13
N TYR A 456 0.38 1.19 -7.62
CA TYR A 456 -0.03 -0.04 -6.93
C TYR A 456 0.73 -1.29 -7.39
N ASN A 457 1.58 -1.14 -8.41
CA ASN A 457 2.43 -2.21 -8.96
C ASN A 457 3.86 -1.70 -9.19
N PRO A 458 4.59 -1.33 -8.14
CA PRO A 458 5.87 -0.64 -8.25
C PRO A 458 6.99 -1.48 -8.91
N SER A 459 6.81 -2.79 -9.09
CA SER A 459 7.75 -3.62 -9.87
C SER A 459 7.74 -3.30 -11.38
N THR A 460 6.77 -2.52 -11.86
CA THR A 460 6.65 -2.12 -13.26
C THR A 460 7.44 -0.85 -13.61
N THR A 461 8.44 -0.50 -12.80
CA THR A 461 9.23 0.73 -12.90
C THR A 461 10.02 0.82 -14.20
N SER A 462 9.96 1.99 -14.84
CA SER A 462 10.91 2.42 -15.88
C SER A 462 11.77 3.55 -15.35
N THR A 463 13.04 3.56 -15.72
CA THR A 463 14.01 4.54 -15.23
C THR A 463 14.79 5.15 -16.38
N GLN A 464 14.83 6.49 -16.41
CA GLN A 464 15.65 7.29 -17.32
C GLN A 464 17.02 7.55 -16.67
N ALA A 465 18.07 7.23 -17.40
CA ALA A 465 19.45 7.47 -16.96
C ALA A 465 19.73 8.97 -16.70
N PRO A 466 20.64 9.28 -15.74
CA PRO A 466 21.10 10.64 -15.52
C PRO A 466 21.69 11.32 -16.77
N THR A 467 21.48 12.63 -16.87
CA THR A 467 22.08 13.49 -17.90
C THR A 467 23.05 14.46 -17.25
N THR A 468 24.21 14.69 -17.86
CA THR A 468 25.19 15.67 -17.36
C THR A 468 24.82 17.07 -17.84
N LEU A 469 24.66 18.02 -16.91
CA LEU A 469 24.47 19.44 -17.18
C LEU A 469 25.74 20.20 -16.75
N THR A 470 26.13 21.19 -17.55
CA THR A 470 27.27 22.08 -17.28
C THR A 470 26.79 23.53 -17.28
N VAL A 471 27.05 24.24 -16.20
CA VAL A 471 26.74 25.68 -16.05
C VAL A 471 28.08 26.42 -15.89
N LYS A 472 28.30 27.45 -16.73
CA LYS A 472 29.49 28.30 -16.72
C LYS A 472 29.16 29.69 -16.22
#